data_92f92a87c857abd96de32e6c9b398eb4
#
_entry.id   92f92a87c857abd96de32e6c9b398eb4
#
_cell.length_a   1.000
_cell.length_b   1.000
_cell.length_c   1.000
_cell.angle_alpha   90.00
_cell.angle_beta   90.00
_cell.angle_gamma   90.00
#
_symmetry.space_group_name_H-M   'P 1'
#
loop_
_entity.id
_entity.type
_entity.pdbx_description
1 polymer ?
#
loop_
_entity_poly.entity_id
_entity_poly.type
_entity_poly.pdbx_seq_one_letter_code
_entity_poly.pdbx_strand_id
1 'polypeptide(L)'
;MKSLKQIINRYIRSAAIVMALVILVVIAFAEILIEQGRVEDTAAGTFVRLEQIIEENENELKQVKEKYDKTCLHDAEAIAFLLQKDPEATNDTLKLKKYANLLELDEIHIFDETGTIVSGTNPEYYGYSFSSGEQMAFFAPMLTDKSLQLVQDAGPNTAEGK
;
A
#
# COMPACT_ATOMS: atom_id res chain seq x y z
N MET A 1 49.79 71.76 12.13
CA MET A 1 50.35 70.37 12.26
C MET A 1 49.43 69.55 13.16
N LYS A 2 48.93 68.42 12.70
CA LYS A 2 48.14 67.51 13.56
C LYS A 2 49.14 66.87 14.57
N SER A 3 48.78 66.87 15.87
CA SER A 3 49.66 66.31 16.87
C SER A 3 49.85 64.79 16.64
N LEU A 4 51.03 64.25 16.89
CA LEU A 4 51.37 62.83 16.77
C LEU A 4 50.31 61.95 17.45
N LYS A 5 49.79 62.36 18.58
CA LYS A 5 48.74 61.72 19.36
C LYS A 5 47.42 61.59 18.56
N GLN A 6 47.04 62.53 17.73
CA GLN A 6 45.84 62.48 16.88
C GLN A 6 46.01 61.50 15.72
N ILE A 7 47.22 61.37 15.20
CA ILE A 7 47.53 60.42 14.12
C ILE A 7 47.45 58.99 14.67
N ILE A 8 48.09 58.70 15.79
CA ILE A 8 48.09 57.40 16.47
C ILE A 8 46.65 56.97 16.85
N ASN A 9 45.89 57.86 17.46
CA ASN A 9 44.49 57.54 17.80
C ASN A 9 43.60 57.24 16.55
N ARG A 10 43.87 57.86 15.44
CA ARG A 10 43.15 57.56 14.18
C ARG A 10 43.48 56.17 13.64
N TYR A 11 44.76 55.79 13.68
CA TYR A 11 45.19 54.43 13.27
C TYR A 11 44.63 53.34 14.19
N ILE A 12 44.65 53.54 15.50
CA ILE A 12 44.13 52.61 16.49
C ILE A 12 42.61 52.40 16.27
N ARG A 13 41.87 53.52 16.05
CA ARG A 13 40.40 53.41 15.75
C ARG A 13 40.15 52.69 14.45
N SER A 14 40.90 53.00 13.37
CA SER A 14 40.69 52.31 12.10
C SER A 14 41.04 50.83 12.19
N ALA A 15 42.10 50.47 12.89
CA ALA A 15 42.49 49.07 13.13
C ALA A 15 41.41 48.31 13.94
N ALA A 16 40.87 48.95 14.97
CA ALA A 16 39.77 48.39 15.76
C ALA A 16 38.50 48.15 14.94
N ILE A 17 38.15 49.11 14.06
CA ILE A 17 36.98 48.95 13.15
C ILE A 17 37.20 47.81 12.15
N VAL A 18 38.43 47.70 11.57
CA VAL A 18 38.73 46.61 10.63
C VAL A 18 38.71 45.25 11.37
N MET A 19 39.24 45.16 12.57
CA MET A 19 39.17 43.91 13.37
C MET A 19 37.72 43.55 13.70
N ALA A 20 36.88 44.50 14.08
CA ALA A 20 35.49 44.26 14.37
C ALA A 20 34.73 43.72 13.11
N LEU A 21 35.00 44.30 11.94
CA LEU A 21 34.43 43.83 10.69
C LEU A 21 34.88 42.40 10.33
N VAL A 22 36.15 42.07 10.51
CA VAL A 22 36.70 40.71 10.29
C VAL A 22 36.02 39.70 11.23
N ILE A 23 35.85 40.04 12.50
CA ILE A 23 35.18 39.15 13.45
C ILE A 23 33.71 38.94 13.05
N LEU A 24 32.99 39.99 12.62
CA LEU A 24 31.60 39.85 12.16
C LEU A 24 31.50 38.94 10.93
N VAL A 25 32.42 39.05 9.98
CA VAL A 25 32.44 38.18 8.77
C VAL A 25 32.72 36.73 9.18
N VAL A 26 33.65 36.49 10.11
CA VAL A 26 33.93 35.13 10.57
C VAL A 26 32.71 34.50 11.29
N ILE A 27 32.04 35.29 12.14
CA ILE A 27 30.84 34.82 12.84
C ILE A 27 29.72 34.49 11.81
N ALA A 28 29.43 35.37 10.87
CA ALA A 28 28.45 35.14 9.84
C ALA A 28 28.76 33.89 8.98
N PHE A 29 30.02 33.69 8.65
CA PHE A 29 30.45 32.49 7.91
C PHE A 29 30.32 31.21 8.74
N ALA A 30 30.64 31.26 10.03
CA ALA A 30 30.45 30.13 10.94
C ALA A 30 28.96 29.77 11.10
N GLU A 31 28.07 30.75 11.19
CA GLU A 31 26.62 30.54 11.26
C GLU A 31 26.10 29.83 9.99
N ILE A 32 26.53 30.27 8.80
CA ILE A 32 26.13 29.64 7.53
C ILE A 32 26.59 28.17 7.49
N LEU A 33 27.81 27.85 7.90
CA LEU A 33 28.30 26.47 7.92
C LEU A 33 27.54 25.59 8.92
N ILE A 34 27.21 26.12 10.08
CA ILE A 34 26.43 25.40 11.09
C ILE A 34 25.00 25.14 10.58
N GLU A 35 24.40 26.11 9.92
CA GLU A 35 23.04 25.99 9.40
C GLU A 35 22.95 24.99 8.25
N GLN A 36 23.95 24.95 7.35
CA GLN A 36 24.05 23.92 6.31
C GLN A 36 24.16 22.50 6.89
N GLY A 37 25.01 22.29 7.88
CA GLY A 37 25.12 20.99 8.56
C GLY A 37 23.83 20.55 9.23
N ARG A 38 23.08 21.48 9.85
CA ARG A 38 21.79 21.19 10.48
C ARG A 38 20.73 20.78 9.46
N VAL A 39 20.70 21.42 8.29
CA VAL A 39 19.74 21.08 7.21
C VAL A 39 20.04 19.68 6.67
N GLU A 40 21.30 19.34 6.45
CA GLU A 40 21.68 18.00 5.96
C GLU A 40 21.34 16.91 6.97
N ASP A 41 21.65 17.10 8.25
CA ASP A 41 21.31 16.13 9.31
C ASP A 41 19.79 15.96 9.48
N THR A 42 19.02 17.05 9.38
CA THR A 42 17.55 17.00 9.46
C THR A 42 16.97 16.31 8.25
N ALA A 43 17.48 16.57 7.05
CA ALA A 43 17.02 15.92 5.83
C ALA A 43 17.32 14.41 5.88
N ALA A 44 18.55 14.02 6.23
CA ALA A 44 18.94 12.61 6.38
C ALA A 44 18.05 11.87 7.40
N GLY A 45 17.83 12.49 8.58
CA GLY A 45 16.95 11.92 9.60
C GLY A 45 15.48 11.79 9.12
N THR A 46 15.01 12.71 8.27
CA THR A 46 13.65 12.64 7.70
C THR A 46 13.55 11.50 6.68
N PHE A 47 14.55 11.31 5.82
CA PHE A 47 14.58 10.20 4.87
C PHE A 47 14.57 8.84 5.57
N VAL A 48 15.38 8.65 6.60
CA VAL A 48 15.40 7.40 7.38
C VAL A 48 14.04 7.12 8.01
N ARG A 49 13.36 8.14 8.54
CA ARG A 49 12.00 7.98 9.09
C ARG A 49 10.97 7.63 8.01
N LEU A 50 11.08 8.22 6.82
CA LEU A 50 10.19 7.91 5.71
C LEU A 50 10.39 6.46 5.25
N GLU A 51 11.63 6.00 5.12
CA GLU A 51 11.92 4.60 4.80
C GLU A 51 11.33 3.64 5.84
N GLN A 52 11.47 3.93 7.13
CA GLN A 52 10.87 3.13 8.20
C GLN A 52 9.34 3.08 8.11
N ILE A 53 8.70 4.23 7.87
CA ILE A 53 7.24 4.29 7.73
C ILE A 53 6.77 3.49 6.50
N ILE A 54 7.50 3.56 5.39
CA ILE A 54 7.19 2.79 4.19
C ILE A 54 7.31 1.30 4.49
N GLU A 55 8.41 0.86 5.09
CA GLU A 55 8.62 -0.55 5.44
C GLU A 55 7.58 -1.07 6.44
N GLU A 56 7.22 -0.28 7.46
CA GLU A 56 6.16 -0.62 8.41
C GLU A 56 4.81 -0.77 7.69
N ASN A 57 4.45 0.19 6.82
CA ASN A 57 3.20 0.13 6.05
C ASN A 57 3.16 -1.06 5.09
N GLU A 58 4.26 -1.38 4.41
CA GLU A 58 4.34 -2.56 3.54
C GLU A 58 4.16 -3.87 4.32
N ASN A 59 4.76 -3.96 5.51
CA ASN A 59 4.60 -5.10 6.39
C ASN A 59 3.15 -5.24 6.92
N GLU A 60 2.53 -4.12 7.32
CA GLU A 60 1.13 -4.12 7.75
C GLU A 60 0.21 -4.53 6.59
N LEU A 61 0.41 -3.99 5.40
CA LEU A 61 -0.37 -4.34 4.21
C LEU A 61 -0.27 -5.83 3.89
N LYS A 62 0.95 -6.39 3.97
CA LYS A 62 1.17 -7.82 3.77
C LYS A 62 0.42 -8.67 4.80
N GLN A 63 0.45 -8.29 6.08
CA GLN A 63 -0.27 -9.01 7.12
C GLN A 63 -1.80 -8.94 6.92
N VAL A 64 -2.31 -7.77 6.55
CA VAL A 64 -3.75 -7.59 6.23
C VAL A 64 -4.14 -8.46 5.04
N LYS A 65 -3.32 -8.47 3.97
CA LYS A 65 -3.55 -9.33 2.81
C LYS A 65 -3.55 -10.80 3.18
N GLU A 66 -2.54 -11.29 3.90
CA GLU A 66 -2.46 -12.69 4.33
C GLU A 66 -3.67 -13.11 5.20
N LYS A 67 -4.15 -12.19 6.04
CA LYS A 67 -5.35 -12.42 6.84
C LYS A 67 -6.60 -12.48 5.97
N TYR A 68 -6.72 -11.57 5.02
CA TYR A 68 -7.83 -11.55 4.06
C TYR A 68 -7.88 -12.84 3.24
N ASP A 69 -6.75 -13.25 2.64
CA ASP A 69 -6.64 -14.48 1.86
C ASP A 69 -7.08 -15.72 2.66
N LYS A 70 -6.63 -15.82 3.92
CA LYS A 70 -7.06 -16.90 4.81
C LYS A 70 -8.56 -16.87 5.10
N THR A 71 -9.14 -15.68 5.25
CA THR A 71 -10.58 -15.55 5.48
C THR A 71 -11.36 -16.00 4.25
N CYS A 72 -10.97 -15.54 3.05
CA CYS A 72 -11.60 -15.95 1.79
C CYS A 72 -11.56 -17.48 1.58
N LEU A 73 -10.41 -18.11 1.86
CA LEU A 73 -10.28 -19.57 1.75
C LEU A 73 -11.16 -20.29 2.77
N HIS A 74 -11.21 -19.81 4.00
CA HIS A 74 -12.07 -20.38 5.03
C HIS A 74 -13.56 -20.28 4.67
N ASP A 75 -13.99 -19.16 4.12
CA ASP A 75 -15.38 -18.96 3.68
C ASP A 75 -15.71 -19.87 2.49
N ALA A 76 -14.78 -20.03 1.54
CA ALA A 76 -14.93 -20.97 0.44
C ALA A 76 -15.06 -22.43 0.93
N GLU A 77 -14.24 -22.83 1.92
CA GLU A 77 -14.35 -24.15 2.56
C GLU A 77 -15.69 -24.32 3.31
N ALA A 78 -16.17 -23.28 3.99
CA ALA A 78 -17.45 -23.31 4.67
C ALA A 78 -18.61 -23.49 3.67
N ILE A 79 -18.59 -22.79 2.55
CA ILE A 79 -19.57 -23.00 1.46
C ILE A 79 -19.48 -24.41 0.91
N ALA A 80 -18.28 -24.91 0.60
CA ALA A 80 -18.10 -26.26 0.09
C ALA A 80 -18.66 -27.32 1.07
N PHE A 81 -18.44 -27.14 2.38
CA PHE A 81 -18.99 -28.01 3.41
C PHE A 81 -20.53 -27.94 3.46
N LEU A 82 -21.14 -26.74 3.38
CA LEU A 82 -22.57 -26.58 3.36
C LEU A 82 -23.21 -27.25 2.14
N LEU A 83 -22.60 -27.12 0.95
CA LEU A 83 -23.06 -27.75 -0.28
C LEU A 83 -22.89 -29.28 -0.24
N GLN A 84 -21.86 -29.77 0.43
CA GLN A 84 -21.72 -31.22 0.67
C GLN A 84 -22.86 -31.80 1.56
N LYS A 85 -23.34 -31.00 2.51
CA LYS A 85 -24.46 -31.39 3.41
C LYS A 85 -25.82 -31.20 2.79
N ASP A 86 -25.98 -30.23 1.89
CA ASP A 86 -27.20 -29.92 1.16
C ASP A 86 -26.90 -29.82 -0.35
N PRO A 87 -26.69 -30.96 -1.05
CA PRO A 87 -26.36 -30.96 -2.50
C PRO A 87 -27.41 -30.29 -3.37
N GLU A 88 -28.67 -30.25 -2.94
CA GLU A 88 -29.75 -29.59 -3.67
C GLU A 88 -29.55 -28.07 -3.73
N ALA A 89 -28.87 -27.48 -2.74
CA ALA A 89 -28.54 -26.07 -2.72
C ALA A 89 -27.63 -25.65 -3.87
N THR A 90 -26.87 -26.58 -4.44
CA THR A 90 -25.97 -26.32 -5.58
C THR A 90 -26.71 -25.69 -6.76
N ASN A 91 -27.99 -26.06 -6.98
CA ASN A 91 -28.81 -25.57 -8.08
C ASN A 91 -29.92 -24.61 -7.61
N ASP A 92 -29.92 -24.19 -6.35
CA ASP A 92 -30.94 -23.33 -5.76
C ASP A 92 -30.35 -21.93 -5.42
N THR A 93 -30.59 -20.97 -6.30
CA THR A 93 -30.15 -19.58 -6.13
C THR A 93 -30.62 -18.96 -4.81
N LEU A 94 -31.81 -19.32 -4.30
CA LEU A 94 -32.32 -18.76 -3.05
C LEU A 94 -31.58 -19.35 -1.83
N LYS A 95 -31.27 -20.65 -1.85
CA LYS A 95 -30.45 -21.26 -0.83
C LYS A 95 -29.01 -20.71 -0.85
N LEU A 96 -28.42 -20.55 -2.04
CA LEU A 96 -27.09 -19.95 -2.19
C LEU A 96 -27.07 -18.52 -1.66
N LYS A 97 -28.08 -17.69 -1.95
CA LYS A 97 -28.20 -16.35 -1.36
C LYS A 97 -28.30 -16.38 0.17
N LYS A 98 -28.98 -17.36 0.72
CA LYS A 98 -29.02 -17.54 2.18
C LYS A 98 -27.65 -17.86 2.78
N TYR A 99 -26.88 -18.72 2.12
CA TYR A 99 -25.53 -19.08 2.55
C TYR A 99 -24.57 -17.90 2.39
N ALA A 100 -24.63 -17.15 1.28
CA ALA A 100 -23.86 -15.94 1.08
C ALA A 100 -24.14 -14.92 2.21
N ASN A 101 -25.41 -14.63 2.50
CA ASN A 101 -25.80 -13.72 3.59
C ASN A 101 -25.33 -14.20 4.96
N LEU A 102 -25.34 -15.52 5.22
CA LEU A 102 -24.91 -16.08 6.51
C LEU A 102 -23.40 -15.89 6.74
N LEU A 103 -22.61 -15.95 5.67
CA LEU A 103 -21.17 -15.81 5.70
C LEU A 103 -20.68 -14.41 5.30
N GLU A 104 -21.62 -13.45 5.14
CA GLU A 104 -21.32 -12.07 4.72
C GLU A 104 -20.56 -11.99 3.38
N LEU A 105 -20.86 -12.93 2.46
CA LEU A 105 -20.29 -12.96 1.12
C LEU A 105 -21.17 -12.18 0.13
N ASP A 106 -20.55 -11.46 -0.79
CA ASP A 106 -21.27 -10.73 -1.84
C ASP A 106 -21.91 -11.70 -2.81
N GLU A 107 -21.16 -12.67 -3.33
CA GLU A 107 -21.61 -13.62 -4.33
C GLU A 107 -21.00 -15.01 -4.16
N ILE A 108 -21.71 -16.03 -4.61
CA ILE A 108 -21.22 -17.40 -4.73
C ILE A 108 -21.47 -17.84 -6.17
N HIS A 109 -20.42 -18.34 -6.82
CA HIS A 109 -20.51 -18.92 -8.16
C HIS A 109 -20.04 -20.38 -8.12
N ILE A 110 -20.78 -21.25 -8.79
CA ILE A 110 -20.46 -22.68 -8.90
C ILE A 110 -20.11 -22.97 -10.34
N PHE A 111 -18.94 -23.52 -10.52
CA PHE A 111 -18.39 -23.87 -11.82
C PHE A 111 -18.53 -25.35 -12.09
N ASP A 112 -18.77 -25.70 -13.34
CA ASP A 112 -18.65 -27.08 -13.81
C ASP A 112 -17.20 -27.50 -14.04
N GLU A 113 -17.00 -28.70 -14.54
CA GLU A 113 -15.66 -29.26 -14.82
C GLU A 113 -14.93 -28.52 -15.94
N THR A 114 -15.62 -27.74 -16.76
CA THR A 114 -15.06 -26.91 -17.84
C THR A 114 -14.70 -25.52 -17.38
N GLY A 115 -15.00 -25.16 -16.13
CA GLY A 115 -14.79 -23.81 -15.58
C GLY A 115 -15.85 -22.82 -16.03
N THR A 116 -17.06 -23.30 -16.35
CA THR A 116 -18.20 -22.45 -16.70
C THR A 116 -19.14 -22.31 -15.50
N ILE A 117 -19.62 -21.10 -15.22
CA ILE A 117 -20.59 -20.83 -14.15
C ILE A 117 -21.93 -21.45 -14.54
N VAL A 118 -22.36 -22.45 -13.78
CA VAL A 118 -23.61 -23.17 -13.99
C VAL A 118 -24.67 -22.84 -12.96
N SER A 119 -24.26 -22.30 -11.80
CA SER A 119 -25.15 -21.90 -10.72
C SER A 119 -24.48 -20.82 -9.86
N GLY A 120 -25.29 -20.11 -9.05
CA GLY A 120 -24.77 -19.08 -8.16
C GLY A 120 -25.87 -18.18 -7.60
N THR A 121 -25.42 -17.18 -6.85
CA THR A 121 -26.30 -16.16 -6.28
C THR A 121 -26.81 -15.17 -7.33
N ASN A 122 -26.06 -14.97 -8.42
CA ASN A 122 -26.40 -14.04 -9.49
C ASN A 122 -26.51 -14.77 -10.84
N PRO A 123 -27.73 -15.00 -11.35
CA PRO A 123 -27.94 -15.69 -12.62
C PRO A 123 -27.41 -14.97 -13.85
N GLU A 124 -27.11 -13.67 -13.77
CA GLU A 124 -26.57 -12.90 -14.90
C GLU A 124 -25.20 -13.39 -15.35
N TYR A 125 -24.47 -14.07 -14.48
CA TYR A 125 -23.15 -14.63 -14.78
C TYR A 125 -23.18 -16.07 -15.29
N TYR A 126 -24.35 -16.69 -15.39
CA TYR A 126 -24.43 -18.07 -15.91
C TYR A 126 -23.92 -18.14 -17.36
N GLY A 127 -23.06 -19.12 -17.62
CA GLY A 127 -22.38 -19.28 -18.89
C GLY A 127 -21.05 -18.54 -19.01
N TYR A 128 -20.68 -17.68 -18.06
CA TYR A 128 -19.31 -17.11 -18.01
C TYR A 128 -18.33 -18.23 -17.62
N SER A 129 -17.18 -18.21 -18.24
CA SER A 129 -16.16 -19.24 -18.02
C SER A 129 -14.80 -18.61 -17.70
N PHE A 130 -13.83 -19.44 -17.35
CA PHE A 130 -12.45 -18.96 -17.12
C PHE A 130 -11.80 -18.32 -18.37
N SER A 131 -12.44 -18.42 -19.56
CA SER A 131 -12.03 -17.69 -20.77
C SER A 131 -12.77 -16.37 -21.01
N SER A 132 -13.70 -15.99 -20.12
CA SER A 132 -14.57 -14.81 -20.32
C SER A 132 -13.91 -13.46 -19.94
N GLY A 133 -12.62 -13.45 -19.64
CA GLY A 133 -11.85 -12.23 -19.32
C GLY A 133 -10.64 -12.53 -18.44
N GLU A 134 -9.78 -11.54 -18.26
CA GLU A 134 -8.53 -11.69 -17.51
C GLU A 134 -8.75 -12.09 -16.05
N GLN A 135 -9.76 -11.55 -15.40
CA GLN A 135 -10.10 -11.90 -14.03
C GLN A 135 -10.49 -13.36 -13.89
N MET A 136 -11.32 -13.86 -14.81
CA MET A 136 -11.75 -15.26 -14.82
C MET A 136 -10.60 -16.19 -15.19
N ALA A 137 -9.71 -15.77 -16.10
CA ALA A 137 -8.55 -16.55 -16.55
C ALA A 137 -7.55 -16.84 -15.41
N PHE A 138 -7.54 -16.03 -14.36
CA PHE A 138 -6.74 -16.28 -13.15
C PHE A 138 -7.03 -17.64 -12.53
N PHE A 139 -8.28 -18.11 -12.60
CA PHE A 139 -8.71 -19.38 -12.02
C PHE A 139 -8.54 -20.59 -12.97
N ALA A 140 -8.11 -20.37 -14.21
CA ALA A 140 -7.94 -21.45 -15.20
C ALA A 140 -7.03 -22.61 -14.74
N PRO A 141 -5.95 -22.40 -13.94
CA PRO A 141 -5.14 -23.50 -13.40
C PRO A 141 -5.94 -24.53 -12.58
N MET A 142 -7.06 -24.13 -11.97
CA MET A 142 -7.94 -25.04 -11.22
C MET A 142 -8.59 -26.12 -12.09
N LEU A 143 -8.62 -25.96 -13.42
CA LEU A 143 -9.11 -27.00 -14.34
C LEU A 143 -8.18 -28.21 -14.40
N THR A 144 -6.88 -27.96 -14.26
CA THR A 144 -5.83 -29.01 -14.32
C THR A 144 -5.49 -29.57 -12.95
N ASP A 145 -5.53 -28.72 -11.94
CA ASP A 145 -5.26 -29.12 -10.55
C ASP A 145 -6.45 -28.73 -9.65
N LYS A 146 -7.26 -29.74 -9.34
CA LYS A 146 -8.46 -29.57 -8.51
C LYS A 146 -8.15 -29.32 -7.02
N SER A 147 -6.89 -29.46 -6.60
CA SER A 147 -6.46 -29.16 -5.22
C SER A 147 -6.07 -27.72 -5.01
N LEU A 148 -5.95 -26.93 -6.09
CA LEU A 148 -5.61 -25.51 -5.99
C LEU A 148 -6.73 -24.73 -5.30
N GLN A 149 -6.29 -23.85 -4.39
CA GLN A 149 -7.11 -22.82 -3.78
C GLN A 149 -6.46 -21.48 -4.14
N LEU A 150 -7.20 -20.63 -4.83
CA LEU A 150 -6.70 -19.38 -5.35
C LEU A 150 -7.50 -18.22 -4.77
N VAL A 151 -6.80 -17.18 -4.32
CA VAL A 151 -7.38 -15.89 -3.94
C VAL A 151 -6.83 -14.84 -4.89
N GLN A 152 -7.72 -14.14 -5.57
CA GLN A 152 -7.36 -13.06 -6.49
C GLN A 152 -7.29 -11.75 -5.73
N ASP A 153 -6.27 -10.94 -6.01
CA ASP A 153 -6.19 -9.59 -5.48
C ASP A 153 -7.36 -8.74 -5.98
N ALA A 154 -7.83 -7.83 -5.11
CA ALA A 154 -8.86 -6.88 -5.51
C ALA A 154 -8.38 -6.04 -6.70
N GLY A 155 -9.15 -6.07 -7.76
CA GLY A 155 -8.89 -5.33 -8.98
C GLY A 155 -10.18 -4.70 -9.52
N PRO A 156 -10.09 -3.78 -10.49
CA PRO A 156 -11.27 -3.22 -11.11
C PRO A 156 -12.07 -4.33 -11.79
N ASN A 157 -13.36 -4.41 -11.50
CA ASN A 157 -14.26 -5.34 -12.18
C ASN A 157 -14.48 -4.91 -13.63
N THR A 158 -13.75 -5.52 -14.56
CA THR A 158 -13.82 -5.19 -15.99
C THR A 158 -15.14 -5.63 -16.64
N ALA A 159 -15.84 -6.61 -16.07
CA ALA A 159 -17.13 -7.08 -16.59
C ALA A 159 -18.27 -6.08 -16.31
N GLU A 160 -18.19 -5.33 -15.21
CA GLU A 160 -19.22 -4.36 -14.81
C GLU A 160 -18.87 -2.92 -15.18
N GLY A 161 -17.68 -2.66 -15.72
CA GLY A 161 -17.24 -1.31 -16.11
C GLY A 161 -17.12 -0.33 -14.93
N LYS A 162 -16.90 -0.82 -13.72
CA LYS A 162 -16.72 -0.04 -12.48
C LYS A 162 -15.28 -0.04 -12.03
#